data_34bde5f75177f9c8e70a1218d8cfe391
#
_entry.id   34bde5f75177f9c8e70a1218d8cfe391
#
_cell.length_a   1.000
_cell.length_b   1.000
_cell.length_c   1.000
_cell.angle_alpha   90.00
_cell.angle_beta   90.00
_cell.angle_gamma   90.00
#
_symmetry.space_group_name_H-M   'P 1'
#
loop_
_entity.id
_entity.type
_entity.pdbx_description
1 polymer ?
#
loop_
_entity_poly.entity_id
_entity_poly.type
_entity_poly.pdbx_seq_one_letter_code
_entity_poly.pdbx_strand_id
1 'polypeptide(L)'
;MSFIFKITTTTSPQSFTIPCHNYGTFNATVDYGDGTGSQTVTAYNDSNLTHSFATAGQHTITIDGTFPNIRFSNNATSAALVDEVVDLGDVGWLMLYGAFSGCTNLTAF
;
A
#
# COMPACT_ATOMS: atom_id res chain seq x y z
N MET A 1 -1.19 -13.18 9.29
CA MET A 1 -2.16 -12.86 8.23
C MET A 1 -1.73 -11.60 7.52
N SER A 2 -1.86 -11.59 6.23
CA SER A 2 -1.41 -10.48 5.40
C SER A 2 -2.36 -9.29 5.46
N PHE A 3 -1.81 -8.09 5.32
CA PHE A 3 -2.57 -6.91 4.99
C PHE A 3 -2.78 -6.91 3.47
N ILE A 4 -4.02 -6.90 3.04
CA ILE A 4 -4.38 -7.01 1.62
C ILE A 4 -5.31 -5.87 1.24
N PHE A 5 -4.94 -5.12 0.21
CA PHE A 5 -5.80 -4.08 -0.34
C PHE A 5 -5.67 -4.04 -1.86
N LYS A 6 -6.65 -3.41 -2.50
CA LYS A 6 -6.71 -3.31 -3.96
C LYS A 6 -6.66 -1.87 -4.41
N ILE A 7 -5.98 -1.65 -5.52
CA ILE A 7 -5.91 -0.36 -6.20
C ILE A 7 -6.31 -0.53 -7.65
N THR A 8 -6.71 0.55 -8.29
CA THR A 8 -6.92 0.58 -9.75
C THR A 8 -6.05 1.68 -10.35
N THR A 9 -5.16 1.29 -11.25
CA THR A 9 -4.38 2.24 -12.04
C THR A 9 -5.15 2.59 -13.31
N THR A 10 -5.01 3.83 -13.77
CA THR A 10 -5.81 4.38 -14.88
C THR A 10 -4.99 4.63 -16.13
N THR A 11 -3.67 4.58 -16.05
CA THR A 11 -2.76 4.74 -17.18
C THR A 11 -1.75 3.60 -17.23
N SER A 12 -1.11 3.42 -18.36
CA SER A 12 -0.08 2.40 -18.59
C SER A 12 1.19 3.09 -19.10
N PRO A 13 2.24 3.23 -18.31
CA PRO A 13 2.39 2.82 -16.91
C PRO A 13 1.84 3.84 -15.91
N GLN A 14 1.76 3.43 -14.65
CA GLN A 14 1.43 4.35 -13.56
C GLN A 14 2.17 3.97 -12.29
N SER A 15 2.74 4.96 -11.61
CA SER A 15 3.39 4.75 -10.31
C SER A 15 2.38 4.85 -9.18
N PHE A 16 2.60 4.02 -8.16
CA PHE A 16 1.84 4.04 -6.92
C PHE A 16 2.82 3.99 -5.75
N THR A 17 2.63 4.85 -4.77
CA THR A 17 3.43 4.87 -3.55
C THR A 17 2.57 4.49 -2.36
N ILE A 18 3.05 3.55 -1.54
CA ILE A 18 2.45 3.24 -0.26
C ILE A 18 3.03 4.23 0.75
N PRO A 19 2.29 5.26 1.16
CA PRO A 19 2.83 6.27 2.06
C PRO A 19 2.80 5.78 3.50
N CYS A 20 3.89 6.01 4.22
CA CYS A 20 4.03 5.61 5.61
C CYS A 20 4.48 6.79 6.44
N HIS A 21 4.32 6.67 7.77
CA HIS A 21 4.77 7.64 8.73
C HIS A 21 6.06 7.15 9.39
N ASN A 22 6.95 8.06 9.74
CA ASN A 22 8.21 7.73 10.42
C ASN A 22 7.94 7.32 11.87
N TYR A 23 7.37 6.14 12.05
CA TYR A 23 6.99 5.62 13.35
C TYR A 23 7.00 4.10 13.32
N GLY A 24 7.66 3.49 14.32
CA GLY A 24 7.77 2.06 14.40
C GLY A 24 8.88 1.49 13.52
N THR A 25 9.03 0.18 13.58
CA THR A 25 10.04 -0.55 12.82
C THR A 25 9.38 -1.31 11.69
N PHE A 26 9.90 -1.14 10.47
CA PHE A 26 9.43 -1.85 9.29
C PHE A 26 10.33 -3.03 9.01
N ASN A 27 9.74 -4.20 8.81
CA ASN A 27 10.42 -5.41 8.33
C ASN A 27 9.39 -6.27 7.61
N ALA A 28 9.08 -5.87 6.39
CA ALA A 28 7.96 -6.43 5.65
C ALA A 28 8.36 -6.79 4.23
N THR A 29 7.49 -7.56 3.58
CA THR A 29 7.54 -7.79 2.14
C THR A 29 6.24 -7.31 1.51
N VAL A 30 6.33 -6.74 0.32
CA VAL A 30 5.20 -6.24 -0.45
C VAL A 30 5.17 -6.94 -1.79
N ASP A 31 4.05 -7.59 -2.09
CA ASP A 31 3.76 -8.14 -3.41
C ASP A 31 2.73 -7.23 -4.07
N TYR A 32 3.10 -6.60 -5.17
CA TYR A 32 2.22 -5.66 -5.86
C TYR A 32 1.18 -6.32 -6.78
N GLY A 33 1.20 -7.65 -6.87
CA GLY A 33 0.17 -8.40 -7.57
C GLY A 33 0.23 -8.33 -9.09
N ASP A 34 1.37 -7.91 -9.65
CA ASP A 34 1.57 -7.80 -11.10
C ASP A 34 2.63 -8.77 -11.65
N GLY A 35 3.02 -9.75 -10.84
CA GLY A 35 3.99 -10.77 -11.24
C GLY A 35 5.44 -10.34 -11.14
N THR A 36 5.74 -9.16 -10.60
CA THR A 36 7.13 -8.69 -10.46
C THR A 36 7.84 -9.26 -9.22
N GLY A 37 7.12 -10.02 -8.38
CA GLY A 37 7.68 -10.62 -7.18
C GLY A 37 7.59 -9.71 -5.96
N SER A 38 7.99 -10.24 -4.81
CA SER A 38 7.94 -9.50 -3.55
C SER A 38 9.12 -8.57 -3.40
N GLN A 39 8.87 -7.41 -2.79
CA GLN A 39 9.89 -6.41 -2.47
C GLN A 39 10.02 -6.29 -0.95
N THR A 40 11.24 -6.11 -0.45
CA THR A 40 11.48 -5.94 0.98
C THR A 40 11.40 -4.47 1.37
N VAL A 41 10.72 -4.20 2.49
CA VAL A 41 10.56 -2.85 3.04
C VAL A 41 11.09 -2.85 4.46
N THR A 42 12.11 -2.01 4.73
CA THR A 42 12.76 -1.91 6.05
C THR A 42 12.74 -0.50 6.64
N ALA A 43 12.10 0.45 5.96
CA ALA A 43 11.99 1.84 6.43
C ALA A 43 10.68 2.45 5.95
N TYR A 44 10.23 3.49 6.65
CA TYR A 44 8.98 4.19 6.29
C TYR A 44 9.07 4.88 4.93
N ASN A 45 10.25 5.18 4.47
CA ASN A 45 10.51 5.83 3.18
C ASN A 45 11.32 4.93 2.23
N ASP A 46 11.20 3.63 2.39
CA ASP A 46 11.90 2.66 1.54
C ASP A 46 11.48 2.87 0.08
N SER A 47 12.46 2.84 -0.83
CA SER A 47 12.18 3.00 -2.26
C SER A 47 11.26 1.91 -2.82
N ASN A 48 11.23 0.74 -2.20
CA ASN A 48 10.35 -0.36 -2.59
C ASN A 48 8.87 -0.11 -2.26
N LEU A 49 8.56 0.97 -1.52
CA LEU A 49 7.18 1.40 -1.30
C LEU A 49 6.58 2.09 -2.53
N THR A 50 7.41 2.46 -3.50
CA THR A 50 6.96 2.99 -4.79
C THR A 50 7.15 1.94 -5.87
N HIS A 51 6.10 1.71 -6.65
CA HIS A 51 6.11 0.70 -7.70
C HIS A 51 5.45 1.25 -8.96
N SER A 52 6.02 0.94 -10.13
CA SER A 52 5.43 1.30 -11.41
C SER A 52 4.68 0.09 -11.97
N PHE A 53 3.39 0.25 -12.18
CA PHE A 53 2.55 -0.78 -12.80
C PHE A 53 2.56 -0.56 -14.31
N ALA A 54 3.02 -1.54 -15.06
CA ALA A 54 3.17 -1.43 -16.52
C ALA A 54 1.82 -1.37 -17.23
N THR A 55 0.78 -1.97 -16.64
CA THR A 55 -0.55 -2.10 -17.25
C THR A 55 -1.62 -1.50 -16.35
N ALA A 56 -2.50 -0.70 -16.92
CA ALA A 56 -3.66 -0.16 -16.21
C ALA A 56 -4.62 -1.28 -15.81
N GLY A 57 -5.33 -1.10 -14.69
CA GLY A 57 -6.30 -2.04 -14.19
C GLY A 57 -6.22 -2.20 -12.68
N GLN A 58 -6.97 -3.17 -12.16
CA GLN A 58 -6.99 -3.45 -10.73
C GLN A 58 -5.84 -4.38 -10.35
N HIS A 59 -5.18 -4.04 -9.25
CA HIS A 59 -4.07 -4.81 -8.69
C HIS A 59 -4.34 -5.11 -7.22
N THR A 60 -4.01 -6.32 -6.78
CA THR A 60 -4.12 -6.72 -5.37
C THR A 60 -2.75 -6.68 -4.74
N ILE A 61 -2.59 -5.86 -3.71
CA ILE A 61 -1.33 -5.66 -3.01
C ILE A 61 -1.39 -6.43 -1.68
N THR A 62 -0.37 -7.25 -1.43
CA THR A 62 -0.28 -8.09 -0.23
C THR A 62 0.99 -7.73 0.53
N ILE A 63 0.83 -7.40 1.81
CA ILE A 63 1.94 -7.05 2.70
C ILE A 63 2.01 -8.05 3.85
N ASP A 64 3.18 -8.63 4.05
CA ASP A 64 3.47 -9.57 5.13
C ASP A 64 4.64 -9.07 5.97
N GLY A 65 4.74 -9.59 7.19
CA GLY A 65 5.80 -9.25 8.13
C GLY A 65 5.37 -8.16 9.09
N THR A 66 6.28 -7.22 9.41
CA THR A 66 6.01 -6.12 10.33
C THR A 66 5.84 -4.83 9.55
N PHE A 67 4.64 -4.28 9.59
CA PHE A 67 4.28 -3.07 8.84
C PHE A 67 3.42 -2.18 9.76
N PRO A 68 4.06 -1.32 10.58
CA PRO A 68 3.39 -0.69 11.74
C PRO A 68 2.40 0.43 11.39
N ASN A 69 2.48 1.03 10.21
CA ASN A 69 1.54 2.08 9.83
C ASN A 69 1.46 2.25 8.32
N ILE A 70 0.38 2.89 7.88
CA ILE A 70 0.19 3.37 6.52
C ILE A 70 -0.52 4.72 6.65
N ARG A 71 -0.24 5.67 5.75
CA ARG A 71 -0.81 7.01 5.90
C ARG A 71 -1.09 7.66 4.55
N PHE A 72 -2.19 7.28 3.93
CA PHE A 72 -2.58 7.82 2.64
C PHE A 72 -2.85 9.33 2.66
N SER A 73 -3.08 9.93 3.83
CA SER A 73 -3.18 11.38 3.93
C SER A 73 -1.90 12.11 3.49
N ASN A 74 -0.76 11.42 3.45
CA ASN A 74 0.51 11.98 3.00
C ASN A 74 0.67 11.96 1.47
N ASN A 75 -0.21 11.28 0.74
CA ASN A 75 -0.08 11.13 -0.71
C ASN A 75 -1.46 11.02 -1.35
N ALA A 76 -2.03 12.18 -1.71
CA ALA A 76 -3.36 12.24 -2.28
C ALA A 76 -3.47 11.53 -3.64
N THR A 77 -2.41 11.55 -4.43
CA THR A 77 -2.39 10.90 -5.75
C THR A 77 -2.53 9.38 -5.62
N SER A 78 -1.76 8.78 -4.72
CA SER A 78 -1.86 7.33 -4.47
C SER A 78 -3.14 6.97 -3.74
N ALA A 79 -3.59 7.82 -2.79
CA ALA A 79 -4.84 7.59 -2.05
C ALA A 79 -6.04 7.46 -2.99
N ALA A 80 -6.08 8.25 -4.05
CA ALA A 80 -7.18 8.21 -5.03
C ALA A 80 -7.27 6.90 -5.80
N LEU A 81 -6.22 6.07 -5.81
CA LEU A 81 -6.20 4.79 -6.52
C LEU A 81 -6.70 3.63 -5.67
N VAL A 82 -6.84 3.81 -4.37
CA VAL A 82 -7.25 2.73 -3.46
C VAL A 82 -8.74 2.45 -3.59
N ASP A 83 -9.10 1.20 -3.88
CA ASP A 83 -10.48 0.77 -4.11
C ASP A 83 -11.09 0.07 -2.91
N GLU A 84 -10.30 -0.80 -2.26
CA GLU A 84 -10.83 -1.73 -1.27
C GLU A 84 -9.74 -2.14 -0.30
N VAL A 85 -10.07 -2.21 0.99
CA VAL A 85 -9.25 -2.90 1.98
C VAL A 85 -9.89 -4.26 2.21
N VAL A 86 -9.20 -5.31 1.78
CA VAL A 86 -9.70 -6.68 1.84
C VAL A 86 -9.53 -7.25 3.25
N ASP A 87 -8.33 -7.06 3.83
CA ASP A 87 -7.99 -7.59 5.13
C ASP A 87 -6.88 -6.73 5.74
N LEU A 88 -7.11 -6.21 6.94
CA LEU A 88 -6.07 -5.45 7.66
C LEU A 88 -4.92 -6.36 8.11
N GLY A 89 -5.20 -7.66 8.25
CA GLY A 89 -4.18 -8.62 8.61
C GLY A 89 -3.67 -8.48 10.03
N ASP A 90 -2.51 -9.10 10.26
CA ASP A 90 -1.81 -9.05 11.54
C ASP A 90 -0.35 -8.74 11.26
N VAL A 91 -0.09 -7.47 10.94
CA VAL A 91 1.24 -6.99 10.53
C VAL A 91 1.87 -6.06 11.59
N GLY A 92 1.30 -6.04 12.79
CA GLY A 92 1.85 -5.25 13.89
C GLY A 92 1.45 -3.78 13.83
N TRP A 93 0.22 -3.48 13.48
CA TRP A 93 -0.29 -2.10 13.43
C TRP A 93 -0.04 -1.37 14.75
N LEU A 94 0.62 -0.23 14.68
CA LEU A 94 0.84 0.66 15.82
C LEU A 94 0.09 1.98 15.67
N MET A 95 -0.17 2.41 14.43
CA MET A 95 -0.80 3.70 14.17
C MET A 95 -1.61 3.60 12.88
N LEU A 96 -2.89 4.00 12.99
CA LEU A 96 -3.79 4.07 11.82
C LEU A 96 -4.31 5.49 11.59
N TYR A 97 -3.73 6.49 12.25
CA TYR A 97 -4.11 7.89 12.11
C TYR A 97 -3.88 8.37 10.66
N GLY A 98 -4.94 8.82 10.03
CA GLY A 98 -4.87 9.26 8.64
C GLY A 98 -4.59 8.15 7.63
N ALA A 99 -4.71 6.87 8.05
CA ALA A 99 -4.31 5.72 7.24
C ALA A 99 -4.97 5.73 5.87
N PHE A 100 -6.28 5.91 5.81
CA PHE A 100 -7.04 5.88 4.55
C PHE A 100 -7.70 7.21 4.22
N SER A 101 -7.24 8.30 4.85
CA SER A 101 -7.71 9.64 4.56
C SER A 101 -7.36 10.01 3.11
N GLY A 102 -8.31 10.53 2.37
CA GLY A 102 -8.11 10.88 0.97
C GLY A 102 -8.34 9.73 0.00
N CYS A 103 -8.64 8.53 0.49
CA CYS A 103 -9.00 7.38 -0.37
C CYS A 103 -10.45 7.54 -0.84
N THR A 104 -10.68 8.51 -1.72
CA THR A 104 -12.03 8.91 -2.15
C THR A 104 -12.74 7.87 -3.01
N ASN A 105 -12.00 6.91 -3.56
CA ASN A 105 -12.55 5.81 -4.36
C ASN A 105 -12.70 4.52 -3.57
N LEU A 106 -12.42 4.55 -2.27
CA LEU A 106 -12.54 3.37 -1.40
C LEU A 106 -14.01 3.04 -1.21
N THR A 107 -14.43 1.86 -1.68
CA THR A 107 -15.83 1.42 -1.66
C THR A 107 -16.09 0.26 -0.70
N ALA A 108 -15.04 -0.40 -0.20
CA ALA A 108 -15.16 -1.53 0.72
C ALA A 108 -13.98 -1.56 1.68
N PHE A 109 -14.28 -1.95 2.91
CA PHE A 109 -13.27 -2.01 3.97
C PHE A 109 -13.49 -3.25 4.84
#